data_5ebfaa24452de1db20f1dc91c64b7117
#
_entry.id   5ebfaa24452de1db20f1dc91c64b7117
#
_cell.length_a   1.000
_cell.length_b   1.000
_cell.length_c   1.000
_cell.angle_alpha   90.00
_cell.angle_beta   90.00
_cell.angle_gamma   90.00
#
_symmetry.space_group_name_H-M   'P 1'
#
loop_
_entity.id
_entity.type
_entity.pdbx_description
1 polymer ?
#
loop_
_entity_poly.entity_id
_entity_poly.type
_entity_poly.pdbx_seq_one_letter_code
_entity_poly.pdbx_strand_id
1 'polypeptide(L)'
;RIVCKGTIPPKVLSGAFSQISGECTLEVPESALQQYQTAEGWREFNRITVGGDLSVSPHTVSTLNSLTRRTLIIDADGEWSVESCPDWVSLDRTEGNGKTEVTLTVSEMPRGSGNRTGEAVFLCNDYRASCTVSQYDCEYAEDEFVSLQRASRGKGIDIVFLGDGFDAGEISKGTLESSLKKAYEHFFNIEPYRTYKDYFNATMAVSLSPESGVGGVNTIIDNKFNTSSKGGSALGARNGESDFRQIISYVE
;
A
#
# COMPACT_ATOMS: atom_id res chain seq x y z
N ARG A 1 20.85 18.10 16.13
CA ARG A 1 20.06 18.47 14.97
C ARG A 1 18.68 18.98 15.42
N ILE A 2 18.22 20.09 14.89
CA ILE A 2 16.86 20.64 15.05
C ILE A 2 16.27 20.78 13.65
N VAL A 3 15.02 20.35 13.48
CA VAL A 3 14.29 20.44 12.20
C VAL A 3 13.09 21.38 12.39
N CYS A 4 13.03 22.45 11.60
CA CYS A 4 11.89 23.37 11.55
C CYS A 4 11.21 23.27 10.18
N LYS A 5 9.97 22.79 10.18
CA LYS A 5 9.17 22.63 8.95
C LYS A 5 8.39 23.89 8.53
N GLY A 6 8.39 24.93 9.36
CA GLY A 6 7.69 26.18 9.09
C GLY A 6 8.43 27.05 8.07
N THR A 7 7.72 27.59 7.10
CA THR A 7 8.28 28.53 6.12
C THR A 7 8.50 29.94 6.68
N ILE A 8 7.95 30.23 7.86
CA ILE A 8 8.16 31.50 8.59
C ILE A 8 8.80 31.16 9.93
N PRO A 9 9.98 31.71 10.26
CA PRO A 9 10.62 31.48 11.55
C PRO A 9 9.72 31.95 12.71
N PRO A 10 9.36 31.06 13.64
CA PRO A 10 8.60 31.49 14.82
C PRO A 10 9.43 32.46 15.68
N LYS A 11 8.74 33.37 16.34
CA LYS A 11 9.39 34.30 17.26
C LYS A 11 9.94 33.52 18.47
N VAL A 12 11.23 33.63 18.73
CA VAL A 12 11.89 33.00 19.88
C VAL A 12 12.27 34.04 20.93
N LEU A 13 12.29 33.57 22.18
CA LEU A 13 12.75 34.42 23.30
C LEU A 13 14.28 34.55 23.27
N SER A 14 14.81 35.68 23.74
CA SER A 14 16.23 35.88 23.89
C SER A 14 16.86 34.77 24.76
N GLY A 15 17.92 34.14 24.27
CA GLY A 15 18.60 33.06 24.94
C GLY A 15 17.96 31.68 24.83
N ALA A 16 16.91 31.55 24.03
CA ALA A 16 16.24 30.22 23.86
C ALA A 16 17.18 29.12 23.37
N PHE A 17 18.24 29.51 22.64
CA PHE A 17 19.24 28.60 22.08
C PHE A 17 20.62 28.73 22.72
N SER A 18 20.76 29.47 23.83
CA SER A 18 22.04 29.76 24.48
C SER A 18 22.83 28.55 25.00
N GLN A 19 22.15 27.41 25.19
CA GLN A 19 22.78 26.16 25.64
C GLN A 19 22.88 25.09 24.55
N ILE A 20 22.59 25.45 23.31
CA ILE A 20 22.72 24.50 22.20
C ILE A 20 24.21 24.38 21.83
N SER A 21 24.69 23.15 21.65
CA SER A 21 26.02 22.86 21.16
C SER A 21 26.28 23.62 19.83
N GLY A 22 27.46 24.25 19.70
CA GLY A 22 27.88 24.90 18.45
C GLY A 22 27.93 23.95 17.22
N GLU A 23 27.89 22.65 17.46
CA GLU A 23 27.78 21.59 16.43
C GLU A 23 26.33 21.33 15.99
N CYS A 24 25.33 21.91 16.68
CA CYS A 24 23.94 21.68 16.36
C CYS A 24 23.57 22.31 14.99
N THR A 25 23.07 21.48 14.10
CA THR A 25 22.56 21.91 12.79
C THR A 25 21.07 22.22 12.89
N LEU A 26 20.68 23.37 12.36
CA LEU A 26 19.28 23.71 12.10
C LEU A 26 18.95 23.38 10.64
N GLU A 27 17.94 22.58 10.44
CA GLU A 27 17.40 22.27 9.10
C GLU A 27 16.07 22.98 8.91
N VAL A 28 15.92 23.64 7.77
CA VAL A 28 14.75 24.46 7.43
C VAL A 28 14.35 24.23 5.97
N PRO A 29 13.09 24.48 5.57
CA PRO A 29 12.69 24.42 4.18
C PRO A 29 13.54 25.35 3.31
N GLU A 30 13.82 24.95 2.07
CA GLU A 30 14.62 25.76 1.13
C GLU A 30 14.04 27.15 0.94
N SER A 31 12.71 27.24 0.79
CA SER A 31 11.98 28.52 0.68
C SER A 31 12.09 29.43 1.90
N ALA A 32 12.49 28.88 3.05
CA ALA A 32 12.63 29.61 4.31
C ALA A 32 14.08 29.86 4.74
N LEU A 33 15.06 29.27 4.04
CA LEU A 33 16.48 29.33 4.44
C LEU A 33 16.95 30.78 4.74
N GLN A 34 16.70 31.69 3.83
CA GLN A 34 17.12 33.11 3.98
C GLN A 34 16.41 33.76 5.17
N GLN A 35 15.16 33.42 5.42
CA GLN A 35 14.38 33.97 6.53
C GLN A 35 14.95 33.51 7.87
N TYR A 36 15.28 32.22 8.02
CA TYR A 36 15.89 31.66 9.24
C TYR A 36 17.31 32.19 9.46
N GLN A 37 18.09 32.39 8.40
CA GLN A 37 19.44 32.96 8.48
C GLN A 37 19.45 34.41 8.97
N THR A 38 18.36 35.16 8.80
CA THR A 38 18.24 36.55 9.20
C THR A 38 17.37 36.76 10.44
N ALA A 39 16.55 35.80 10.83
CA ALA A 39 15.65 35.91 11.97
C ALA A 39 16.41 35.94 13.30
N GLU A 40 15.98 36.84 14.20
CA GLU A 40 16.52 36.96 15.55
C GLU A 40 16.39 35.64 16.33
N GLY A 41 17.46 35.24 17.01
CA GLY A 41 17.60 33.97 17.71
C GLY A 41 17.96 32.80 16.78
N TRP A 42 17.30 32.66 15.64
CA TRP A 42 17.61 31.59 14.69
C TRP A 42 18.95 31.74 13.98
N ARG A 43 19.35 32.95 13.65
CA ARG A 43 20.67 33.27 13.07
C ARG A 43 21.87 32.91 13.96
N GLU A 44 21.64 32.54 15.22
CA GLU A 44 22.67 32.12 16.17
C GLU A 44 23.16 30.67 15.92
N PHE A 45 22.46 29.92 15.10
CA PHE A 45 22.93 28.60 14.67
C PHE A 45 24.14 28.73 13.74
N ASN A 46 25.25 28.09 14.11
CA ASN A 46 26.46 28.09 13.28
C ASN A 46 26.27 27.43 11.93
N ARG A 47 25.30 26.53 11.84
CA ARG A 47 24.95 25.77 10.63
C ARG A 47 23.45 25.73 10.45
N ILE A 48 22.97 26.47 9.45
CA ILE A 48 21.60 26.42 8.97
C ILE A 48 21.63 25.79 7.56
N THR A 49 21.01 24.67 7.39
CA THR A 49 20.98 23.91 6.14
C THR A 49 19.56 23.78 5.64
N VAL A 50 19.43 23.59 4.35
CA VAL A 50 18.16 23.17 3.78
C VAL A 50 17.88 21.76 4.28
N GLY A 51 16.80 21.61 5.04
CA GLY A 51 16.24 20.34 5.40
C GLY A 51 15.16 20.02 4.38
N GLY A 52 15.20 18.84 3.82
CA GLY A 52 14.11 18.34 3.00
C GLY A 52 13.38 17.24 3.76
N ASP A 53 12.09 17.23 3.72
CA ASP A 53 11.30 16.04 4.02
C ASP A 53 11.06 15.35 2.67
N LEU A 54 11.37 14.06 2.61
CA LEU A 54 11.02 13.22 1.48
C LEU A 54 10.36 11.97 2.01
N SER A 55 9.17 11.70 1.54
CA SER A 55 8.46 10.47 1.83
C SER A 55 7.83 9.89 0.57
N VAL A 56 7.64 8.59 0.56
CA VAL A 56 6.93 7.87 -0.48
C VAL A 56 5.83 7.01 0.17
N SER A 57 4.65 7.01 -0.40
CA SER A 57 3.53 6.22 0.11
C SER A 57 2.79 5.56 -1.08
N PRO A 58 2.49 4.25 -0.99
CA PRO A 58 2.89 3.33 0.06
C PRO A 58 4.39 3.04 0.05
N HIS A 59 4.95 2.62 1.21
CA HIS A 59 6.36 2.19 1.33
C HIS A 59 6.62 0.81 0.74
N THR A 60 5.58 0.03 0.53
CA THR A 60 5.65 -1.32 -0.03
C THR A 60 4.56 -1.50 -1.08
N VAL A 61 4.90 -2.20 -2.15
CA VAL A 61 3.98 -2.64 -3.19
C VAL A 61 4.19 -4.13 -3.41
N SER A 62 3.13 -4.92 -3.22
CA SER A 62 3.15 -6.37 -3.45
C SER A 62 2.24 -6.71 -4.63
N THR A 63 2.73 -7.53 -5.55
CA THR A 63 2.00 -7.94 -6.75
C THR A 63 2.20 -9.43 -7.07
N LEU A 64 1.33 -9.98 -7.89
CA LEU A 64 1.48 -11.30 -8.51
C LEU A 64 2.19 -11.17 -9.86
N ASN A 65 2.16 -12.23 -10.68
CA ASN A 65 2.88 -12.29 -11.96
C ASN A 65 2.42 -11.26 -13.01
N SER A 66 1.17 -10.82 -12.96
CA SER A 66 0.56 -9.97 -13.98
C SER A 66 1.16 -8.56 -14.01
N LEU A 67 1.12 -7.92 -15.18
CA LEU A 67 1.41 -6.50 -15.29
C LEU A 67 0.48 -5.72 -14.35
N THR A 68 1.06 -4.95 -13.45
CA THR A 68 0.31 -4.24 -12.41
C THR A 68 0.72 -2.78 -12.36
N ARG A 69 -0.26 -1.89 -12.15
CA ARG A 69 -0.04 -0.47 -11.93
C ARG A 69 -0.48 -0.07 -10.53
N ARG A 70 0.34 0.74 -9.87
CA ARG A 70 0.02 1.30 -8.54
C ARG A 70 0.39 2.78 -8.51
N THR A 71 -0.35 3.55 -7.75
CA THR A 71 -0.04 4.97 -7.53
C THR A 71 0.85 5.10 -6.30
N LEU A 72 1.98 5.78 -6.47
CA LEU A 72 2.80 6.28 -5.37
C LEU A 72 2.54 7.76 -5.18
N ILE A 73 2.56 8.20 -3.94
CA ILE A 73 2.57 9.62 -3.58
C ILE A 73 3.97 9.93 -3.07
N ILE A 74 4.70 10.74 -3.81
CA ILE A 74 5.97 11.32 -3.37
C ILE A 74 5.61 12.65 -2.71
N ASP A 75 6.01 12.84 -1.47
CA ASP A 75 5.83 14.11 -0.75
C ASP A 75 7.22 14.64 -0.36
N ALA A 76 7.60 15.74 -0.98
CA ALA A 76 8.94 16.33 -0.88
C ALA A 76 8.84 17.84 -0.63
N ASP A 77 9.80 18.40 0.10
CA ASP A 77 9.87 19.85 0.34
C ASP A 77 10.54 20.64 -0.81
N GLY A 78 10.81 19.98 -1.94
CA GLY A 78 11.46 20.61 -3.10
C GLY A 78 11.45 19.70 -4.33
N GLU A 79 12.41 19.91 -5.21
CA GLU A 79 12.62 19.07 -6.38
C GLU A 79 13.13 17.69 -5.96
N TRP A 80 12.53 16.66 -6.52
CA TRP A 80 12.92 15.28 -6.28
C TRP A 80 13.19 14.56 -7.61
N SER A 81 14.02 13.53 -7.54
CA SER A 81 14.34 12.67 -8.67
C SER A 81 14.41 11.21 -8.26
N VAL A 82 14.31 10.31 -9.23
CA VAL A 82 14.55 8.87 -9.02
C VAL A 82 16.06 8.61 -9.03
N GLU A 83 16.59 8.07 -7.94
CA GLU A 83 17.99 7.66 -7.82
C GLU A 83 18.21 6.27 -8.45
N SER A 84 17.31 5.33 -8.17
CA SER A 84 17.36 3.99 -8.74
C SER A 84 15.97 3.35 -8.79
N CYS A 85 15.81 2.45 -9.75
CA CYS A 85 14.59 1.66 -9.91
C CYS A 85 14.97 0.31 -10.54
N PRO A 86 14.37 -0.82 -10.12
CA PRO A 86 14.62 -2.11 -10.75
C PRO A 86 14.21 -2.13 -12.23
N ASP A 87 14.94 -2.84 -13.09
CA ASP A 87 14.66 -2.89 -14.53
C ASP A 87 13.25 -3.40 -14.90
N TRP A 88 12.63 -4.13 -14.00
CA TRP A 88 11.28 -4.66 -14.16
C TRP A 88 10.17 -3.76 -13.57
N VAL A 89 10.56 -2.58 -13.07
CA VAL A 89 9.66 -1.55 -12.57
C VAL A 89 9.88 -0.28 -13.40
N SER A 90 8.82 0.35 -13.84
CA SER A 90 8.88 1.64 -14.52
C SER A 90 7.98 2.66 -13.83
N LEU A 91 8.39 3.91 -13.91
CA LEU A 91 7.66 5.04 -13.36
C LEU A 91 7.25 5.97 -14.51
N ASP A 92 6.06 6.54 -14.45
CA ASP A 92 5.55 7.47 -15.49
C ASP A 92 6.30 8.82 -15.49
N ARG A 93 7.01 9.12 -14.41
CA ARG A 93 7.93 10.26 -14.28
C ARG A 93 9.08 9.92 -13.35
N THR A 94 10.24 10.52 -13.62
CA THR A 94 11.49 10.29 -12.88
C THR A 94 11.93 11.50 -12.06
N GLU A 95 11.19 12.60 -12.11
CA GLU A 95 11.43 13.82 -11.38
C GLU A 95 10.13 14.57 -11.12
N GLY A 96 10.14 15.49 -10.15
CA GLY A 96 9.01 16.33 -9.81
C GLY A 96 9.37 17.34 -8.73
N ASN A 97 8.38 18.08 -8.26
CA ASN A 97 8.53 19.07 -7.19
C ASN A 97 7.35 18.98 -6.23
N GLY A 98 7.64 19.00 -4.94
CA GLY A 98 6.62 18.93 -3.92
C GLY A 98 5.85 17.61 -3.93
N LYS A 99 4.59 17.67 -3.50
CA LYS A 99 3.72 16.48 -3.49
C LYS A 99 3.26 16.11 -4.89
N THR A 100 3.60 14.89 -5.31
CA THR A 100 3.38 14.42 -6.68
C THR A 100 2.87 12.98 -6.66
N GLU A 101 1.87 12.70 -7.50
CA GLU A 101 1.45 11.33 -7.80
C GLU A 101 2.30 10.75 -8.94
N VAL A 102 2.79 9.54 -8.73
CA VAL A 102 3.63 8.79 -9.67
C VAL A 102 3.01 7.42 -9.92
N THR A 103 2.82 7.06 -11.19
CA THR A 103 2.36 5.73 -11.55
C THR A 103 3.53 4.77 -11.64
N LEU A 104 3.60 3.83 -10.71
CA LEU A 104 4.53 2.71 -10.73
C LEU A 104 3.89 1.56 -11.52
N THR A 105 4.62 1.05 -12.51
CA THR A 105 4.22 -0.11 -13.31
C THR A 105 5.22 -1.25 -13.08
N VAL A 106 4.70 -2.38 -12.60
CA VAL A 106 5.45 -3.63 -12.46
C VAL A 106 5.22 -4.47 -13.71
N SER A 107 6.30 -4.85 -14.39
CA SER A 107 6.20 -5.67 -15.60
C SER A 107 5.73 -7.09 -15.28
N GLU A 108 5.06 -7.71 -16.24
CA GLU A 108 4.70 -9.12 -16.17
C GLU A 108 5.93 -9.99 -15.91
N MET A 109 5.72 -11.06 -15.14
CA MET A 109 6.74 -12.06 -14.81
C MET A 109 6.25 -13.45 -15.24
N PRO A 110 7.02 -14.23 -15.99
CA PRO A 110 6.63 -15.59 -16.34
C PRO A 110 6.42 -16.46 -15.10
N ARG A 111 5.41 -17.31 -15.13
CA ARG A 111 5.19 -18.30 -14.06
C ARG A 111 6.37 -19.25 -13.96
N GLY A 112 6.74 -19.63 -12.76
CA GLY A 112 7.91 -20.48 -12.49
C GLY A 112 9.24 -19.73 -12.45
N SER A 113 9.23 -18.38 -12.51
CA SER A 113 10.46 -17.57 -12.44
C SER A 113 10.96 -17.38 -11.00
N GLY A 114 10.12 -17.69 -10.01
CA GLY A 114 10.39 -17.38 -8.61
C GLY A 114 10.10 -15.91 -8.26
N ASN A 115 10.11 -15.62 -6.96
CA ASN A 115 9.83 -14.29 -6.46
C ASN A 115 10.97 -13.32 -6.73
N ARG A 116 10.66 -12.03 -6.94
CA ARG A 116 11.63 -10.95 -7.04
C ARG A 116 11.25 -9.77 -6.16
N THR A 117 12.26 -9.09 -5.63
CA THR A 117 12.09 -7.89 -4.81
C THR A 117 13.15 -6.87 -5.18
N GLY A 118 12.79 -5.60 -5.17
CA GLY A 118 13.69 -4.48 -5.42
C GLY A 118 13.12 -3.21 -4.84
N GLU A 119 13.90 -2.13 -4.92
CA GLU A 119 13.51 -0.83 -4.37
C GLU A 119 13.53 0.24 -5.45
N ALA A 120 12.47 1.03 -5.51
CA ALA A 120 12.47 2.32 -6.19
C ALA A 120 12.90 3.37 -5.18
N VAL A 121 14.04 4.01 -5.41
CA VAL A 121 14.65 4.98 -4.50
C VAL A 121 14.52 6.38 -5.08
N PHE A 122 14.04 7.30 -4.25
CA PHE A 122 13.82 8.69 -4.57
C PHE A 122 14.78 9.56 -3.76
N LEU A 123 15.23 10.65 -4.37
CA LEU A 123 16.16 11.60 -3.79
C LEU A 123 15.58 13.02 -3.84
N CYS A 124 15.62 13.72 -2.73
CA CYS A 124 15.37 15.17 -2.65
C CYS A 124 16.50 15.79 -1.79
N ASN A 125 17.33 16.59 -2.40
CA ASN A 125 18.58 17.06 -1.76
C ASN A 125 19.42 15.86 -1.27
N ASP A 126 19.69 15.78 0.03
CA ASP A 126 20.43 14.67 0.67
C ASP A 126 19.51 13.60 1.30
N TYR A 127 18.18 13.73 1.13
CA TYR A 127 17.19 12.81 1.69
C TYR A 127 16.81 11.74 0.70
N ARG A 128 16.74 10.51 1.20
CA ARG A 128 16.30 9.35 0.44
C ARG A 128 15.02 8.79 1.03
N ALA A 129 14.10 8.40 0.17
CA ALA A 129 12.95 7.58 0.51
C ALA A 129 12.84 6.45 -0.50
N SER A 130 12.36 5.28 -0.08
CA SER A 130 12.21 4.13 -0.98
C SER A 130 10.83 3.51 -0.87
N CYS A 131 10.41 2.91 -1.98
CA CYS A 131 9.29 1.98 -2.04
C CYS A 131 9.83 0.59 -2.40
N THR A 132 9.64 -0.36 -1.50
CA THR A 132 9.97 -1.77 -1.77
C THR A 132 8.90 -2.38 -2.63
N VAL A 133 9.29 -2.92 -3.79
CA VAL A 133 8.40 -3.60 -4.73
C VAL A 133 8.71 -5.09 -4.69
N SER A 134 7.71 -5.90 -4.35
CA SER A 134 7.83 -7.37 -4.33
C SER A 134 6.83 -7.96 -5.32
N GLN A 135 7.33 -8.84 -6.20
CA GLN A 135 6.50 -9.59 -7.12
C GLN A 135 6.64 -11.08 -6.82
N TYR A 136 5.51 -11.70 -6.56
CA TYR A 136 5.43 -13.10 -6.16
C TYR A 136 5.00 -13.98 -7.32
N ASP A 137 5.73 -15.06 -7.51
CA ASP A 137 5.39 -16.10 -8.47
C ASP A 137 4.16 -16.86 -7.96
N CYS A 138 3.12 -16.89 -8.77
CA CYS A 138 1.83 -17.46 -8.41
C CYS A 138 1.19 -18.17 -9.61
N GLU A 139 0.46 -19.24 -9.34
CA GLU A 139 -0.33 -19.94 -10.35
C GLU A 139 -1.50 -19.09 -10.84
N TYR A 140 -2.01 -18.17 -9.99
CA TYR A 140 -3.17 -17.35 -10.27
C TYR A 140 -2.78 -15.91 -10.63
N ALA A 141 -3.59 -15.28 -11.47
CA ALA A 141 -3.53 -13.84 -11.70
C ALA A 141 -4.37 -13.09 -10.65
N GLU A 142 -4.05 -11.80 -10.44
CA GLU A 142 -4.91 -10.91 -9.66
C GLU A 142 -6.29 -10.83 -10.35
N ASP A 143 -7.34 -10.88 -9.56
CA ASP A 143 -8.75 -10.84 -9.99
C ASP A 143 -9.19 -12.02 -10.88
N GLU A 144 -8.44 -13.12 -10.88
CA GLU A 144 -8.83 -14.35 -11.54
C GLU A 144 -9.98 -15.05 -10.78
N PHE A 145 -10.96 -15.52 -11.55
CA PHE A 145 -12.07 -16.34 -11.04
C PHE A 145 -11.83 -17.80 -11.39
N VAL A 146 -11.61 -18.63 -10.37
CA VAL A 146 -11.24 -20.05 -10.52
C VAL A 146 -12.42 -20.93 -10.19
N SER A 147 -12.84 -21.77 -11.12
CA SER A 147 -13.97 -22.69 -10.91
C SER A 147 -13.61 -23.80 -9.92
N LEU A 148 -14.37 -23.91 -8.83
CA LEU A 148 -14.27 -24.99 -7.86
C LEU A 148 -15.23 -26.14 -8.20
N GLN A 149 -16.41 -25.79 -8.75
CA GLN A 149 -17.45 -26.75 -9.11
C GLN A 149 -18.31 -26.20 -10.24
N ARG A 150 -18.79 -27.08 -11.11
CA ARG A 150 -19.84 -26.81 -12.09
C ARG A 150 -21.10 -27.61 -11.72
N ALA A 151 -22.25 -26.97 -11.87
CA ALA A 151 -23.54 -27.63 -11.70
C ALA A 151 -23.66 -28.80 -12.68
N SER A 152 -24.12 -29.94 -12.18
CA SER A 152 -24.47 -31.12 -12.99
C SER A 152 -25.96 -31.18 -13.29
N ARG A 153 -26.76 -30.31 -12.66
CA ARG A 153 -28.23 -30.23 -12.82
C ARG A 153 -28.68 -28.80 -13.07
N GLY A 154 -29.46 -28.59 -14.13
CA GLY A 154 -29.99 -27.30 -14.51
C GLY A 154 -28.91 -26.34 -15.04
N LYS A 155 -29.19 -25.04 -14.99
CA LYS A 155 -28.23 -23.98 -15.40
C LYS A 155 -27.20 -23.67 -14.34
N GLY A 156 -27.45 -24.06 -13.10
CA GLY A 156 -26.65 -23.74 -11.94
C GLY A 156 -27.08 -22.45 -11.24
N ILE A 157 -26.79 -22.40 -9.95
CA ILE A 157 -26.89 -21.21 -9.10
C ILE A 157 -25.44 -20.81 -8.83
N ASP A 158 -25.08 -19.60 -9.20
CA ASP A 158 -23.69 -19.13 -9.06
C ASP A 158 -23.41 -18.69 -7.62
N ILE A 159 -22.30 -19.19 -7.06
CA ILE A 159 -21.76 -18.78 -5.77
C ILE A 159 -20.29 -18.42 -5.96
N VAL A 160 -19.89 -17.25 -5.43
CA VAL A 160 -18.51 -16.82 -5.39
C VAL A 160 -18.00 -16.85 -3.96
N PHE A 161 -16.90 -17.56 -3.73
CA PHE A 161 -16.15 -17.55 -2.49
C PHE A 161 -15.06 -16.48 -2.61
N LEU A 162 -15.11 -15.50 -1.73
CA LEU A 162 -14.28 -14.30 -1.76
C LEU A 162 -13.60 -14.13 -0.41
N GLY A 163 -12.33 -13.77 -0.41
CA GLY A 163 -11.56 -13.40 0.77
C GLY A 163 -11.12 -11.94 0.73
N ASP A 164 -10.87 -11.35 1.88
CA ASP A 164 -10.23 -10.04 2.01
C ASP A 164 -9.06 -10.11 2.97
N GLY A 165 -8.09 -9.19 2.84
CA GLY A 165 -6.91 -9.16 3.69
C GLY A 165 -5.85 -10.23 3.37
N PHE A 166 -5.81 -10.75 2.16
CA PHE A 166 -4.73 -11.63 1.69
C PHE A 166 -3.80 -10.85 0.77
N ASP A 167 -2.55 -10.70 1.17
CA ASP A 167 -1.51 -10.08 0.34
C ASP A 167 -0.96 -11.05 -0.72
N ALA A 168 -0.10 -10.52 -1.62
CA ALA A 168 0.48 -11.31 -2.70
C ALA A 168 1.33 -12.49 -2.18
N GLY A 169 2.02 -12.33 -1.04
CA GLY A 169 2.81 -13.40 -0.44
C GLY A 169 1.96 -14.54 0.13
N GLU A 170 0.79 -14.22 0.69
CA GLU A 170 -0.16 -15.22 1.19
C GLU A 170 -0.86 -15.95 0.06
N ILE A 171 -1.23 -15.23 -1.01
CA ILE A 171 -1.84 -15.83 -2.21
C ILE A 171 -0.83 -16.77 -2.88
N SER A 172 0.39 -16.35 -3.08
CA SER A 172 1.47 -17.16 -3.68
C SER A 172 1.77 -18.44 -2.87
N LYS A 173 1.62 -18.41 -1.54
CA LYS A 173 1.77 -19.57 -0.66
C LYS A 173 0.55 -20.49 -0.62
N GLY A 174 -0.56 -20.14 -1.32
CA GLY A 174 -1.80 -20.90 -1.32
C GLY A 174 -2.68 -20.69 -0.07
N THR A 175 -2.41 -19.68 0.75
CA THR A 175 -3.18 -19.39 1.97
C THR A 175 -4.62 -18.99 1.63
N LEU A 176 -4.81 -18.10 0.65
CA LEU A 176 -6.12 -17.70 0.14
C LEU A 176 -6.88 -18.93 -0.39
N GLU A 177 -6.26 -19.69 -1.30
CA GLU A 177 -6.86 -20.88 -1.91
C GLU A 177 -7.32 -21.89 -0.86
N SER A 178 -6.43 -22.21 0.09
CA SER A 178 -6.75 -23.16 1.18
C SER A 178 -7.91 -22.66 2.04
N SER A 179 -7.98 -21.36 2.32
CA SER A 179 -9.04 -20.75 3.11
C SER A 179 -10.39 -20.80 2.39
N LEU A 180 -10.40 -20.45 1.09
CA LEU A 180 -11.63 -20.46 0.29
C LEU A 180 -12.11 -21.88 -0.02
N LYS A 181 -11.22 -22.84 -0.23
CA LYS A 181 -11.60 -24.27 -0.35
C LYS A 181 -12.23 -24.81 0.94
N LYS A 182 -11.70 -24.44 2.11
CA LYS A 182 -12.34 -24.79 3.40
C LYS A 182 -13.72 -24.14 3.54
N ALA A 183 -13.87 -22.88 3.15
CA ALA A 183 -15.16 -22.20 3.16
C ALA A 183 -16.17 -22.90 2.24
N TYR A 184 -15.76 -23.28 1.03
CA TYR A 184 -16.55 -24.08 0.10
C TYR A 184 -16.98 -25.42 0.70
N GLU A 185 -16.07 -26.17 1.30
CA GLU A 185 -16.36 -27.45 1.94
C GLU A 185 -17.35 -27.29 3.09
N HIS A 186 -17.15 -26.30 3.95
CA HIS A 186 -18.05 -26.02 5.06
C HIS A 186 -19.45 -25.61 4.59
N PHE A 187 -19.54 -24.76 3.56
CA PHE A 187 -20.83 -24.33 3.00
C PHE A 187 -21.65 -25.52 2.50
N PHE A 188 -21.02 -26.41 1.72
CA PHE A 188 -21.72 -27.61 1.19
C PHE A 188 -21.84 -28.78 2.18
N ASN A 189 -21.40 -28.60 3.42
CA ASN A 189 -21.67 -29.51 4.53
C ASN A 189 -22.95 -29.18 5.30
N ILE A 190 -23.57 -28.01 5.04
CA ILE A 190 -24.76 -27.51 5.74
C ILE A 190 -26.00 -27.77 4.87
N GLU A 191 -27.07 -28.26 5.49
CA GLU A 191 -28.37 -28.38 4.81
C GLU A 191 -29.05 -26.99 4.67
N PRO A 192 -29.71 -26.70 3.55
CA PRO A 192 -30.03 -27.61 2.44
C PRO A 192 -28.97 -27.70 1.35
N TYR A 193 -27.89 -26.93 1.44
CA TYR A 193 -26.85 -26.78 0.38
C TYR A 193 -26.19 -28.14 0.06
N ARG A 194 -26.00 -28.99 1.05
CA ARG A 194 -25.44 -30.33 0.87
C ARG A 194 -26.32 -31.17 -0.06
N THR A 195 -27.64 -31.20 0.20
CA THR A 195 -28.61 -31.98 -0.60
C THR A 195 -28.70 -31.43 -2.03
N TYR A 196 -28.60 -30.13 -2.23
CA TYR A 196 -28.74 -29.48 -3.53
C TYR A 196 -27.41 -29.08 -4.18
N LYS A 197 -26.29 -29.64 -3.73
CA LYS A 197 -24.96 -29.32 -4.20
C LYS A 197 -24.81 -29.34 -5.72
N ASP A 198 -25.42 -30.33 -6.37
CA ASP A 198 -25.39 -30.53 -7.83
C ASP A 198 -26.02 -29.38 -8.66
N TYR A 199 -26.73 -28.47 -8.01
CA TYR A 199 -27.38 -27.33 -8.66
C TYR A 199 -26.52 -26.04 -8.59
N PHE A 200 -25.31 -26.06 -8.02
CA PHE A 200 -24.48 -24.87 -7.84
C PHE A 200 -23.27 -24.91 -8.76
N ASN A 201 -22.95 -23.74 -9.33
CA ASN A 201 -21.63 -23.40 -9.81
C ASN A 201 -20.90 -22.68 -8.66
N ALA A 202 -19.74 -23.14 -8.28
CA ALA A 202 -18.93 -22.51 -7.24
C ALA A 202 -17.61 -22.02 -7.83
N THR A 203 -17.26 -20.81 -7.52
CA THR A 203 -16.05 -20.13 -8.00
C THR A 203 -15.34 -19.50 -6.82
N MET A 204 -14.02 -19.53 -6.80
CA MET A 204 -13.23 -18.68 -5.90
C MET A 204 -12.66 -17.49 -6.67
N ALA A 205 -12.57 -16.34 -6.01
CA ALA A 205 -11.97 -15.14 -6.55
C ALA A 205 -10.60 -14.87 -5.93
N VAL A 206 -9.60 -14.58 -6.77
CA VAL A 206 -8.23 -14.25 -6.35
C VAL A 206 -8.14 -12.77 -6.05
N SER A 207 -8.65 -12.37 -4.89
CA SER A 207 -8.70 -10.97 -4.44
C SER A 207 -7.42 -10.60 -3.70
N LEU A 208 -6.56 -9.83 -4.37
CA LEU A 208 -5.31 -9.32 -3.80
C LEU A 208 -5.56 -8.06 -2.97
N SER A 209 -5.18 -8.10 -1.69
CA SER A 209 -5.18 -6.94 -0.80
C SER A 209 -3.78 -6.29 -0.77
N PRO A 210 -3.68 -4.96 -0.70
CA PRO A 210 -2.40 -4.27 -0.53
C PRO A 210 -1.66 -4.68 0.73
N GLU A 211 -2.39 -4.88 1.84
CA GLU A 211 -1.88 -5.31 3.13
C GLU A 211 -2.58 -6.59 3.61
N SER A 212 -1.84 -7.42 4.36
CA SER A 212 -2.37 -8.63 4.99
C SER A 212 -3.21 -8.30 6.22
N GLY A 213 -4.32 -9.01 6.37
CA GLY A 213 -5.16 -9.01 7.55
C GLY A 213 -6.42 -8.15 7.45
N VAL A 214 -7.13 -8.11 8.57
CA VAL A 214 -8.40 -7.37 8.72
C VAL A 214 -8.21 -6.30 9.77
N GLY A 215 -8.58 -5.06 9.45
CA GLY A 215 -8.52 -3.95 10.39
C GLY A 215 -9.35 -4.20 11.66
N GLY A 216 -8.99 -3.55 12.75
CA GLY A 216 -9.69 -3.60 14.03
C GLY A 216 -10.37 -2.27 14.36
N VAL A 217 -10.92 -2.18 15.58
CA VAL A 217 -11.58 -0.95 16.07
C VAL A 217 -10.64 0.26 16.00
N ASN A 218 -9.34 0.05 16.27
CA ASN A 218 -8.31 1.10 16.32
C ASN A 218 -7.18 0.89 15.30
N THR A 219 -7.29 -0.09 14.42
CA THR A 219 -6.25 -0.43 13.45
C THR A 219 -6.85 -0.40 12.06
N ILE A 220 -6.29 0.45 11.20
CA ILE A 220 -6.63 0.51 9.79
C ILE A 220 -5.63 -0.36 9.04
N ILE A 221 -6.14 -1.32 8.27
CA ILE A 221 -5.38 -2.14 7.32
C ILE A 221 -5.95 -1.84 5.93
N ASP A 222 -5.09 -1.61 4.97
CA ASP A 222 -5.48 -1.38 3.58
C ASP A 222 -5.70 -2.72 2.90
N ASN A 223 -6.94 -3.19 2.94
CA ASN A 223 -7.38 -4.41 2.27
C ASN A 223 -8.37 -4.09 1.15
N LYS A 224 -8.52 -5.03 0.22
CA LYS A 224 -9.23 -4.82 -1.06
C LYS A 224 -10.67 -4.32 -0.88
N PHE A 225 -11.39 -4.85 0.09
CA PHE A 225 -12.80 -4.54 0.32
C PHE A 225 -13.07 -3.75 1.60
N ASN A 226 -12.01 -3.22 2.22
CA ASN A 226 -12.11 -2.43 3.45
C ASN A 226 -12.81 -3.15 4.60
N THR A 227 -12.67 -4.47 4.72
CA THR A 227 -13.24 -5.19 5.84
C THR A 227 -12.51 -4.86 7.13
N SER A 228 -13.26 -4.77 8.23
CA SER A 228 -12.72 -4.52 9.55
C SER A 228 -13.51 -5.26 10.63
N SER A 229 -12.84 -5.64 11.72
CA SER A 229 -13.50 -6.18 12.90
C SER A 229 -14.10 -5.04 13.72
N LYS A 230 -15.38 -5.15 14.05
CA LYS A 230 -16.10 -4.22 14.92
C LYS A 230 -16.05 -4.64 16.41
N GLY A 231 -15.21 -5.61 16.73
CA GLY A 231 -15.12 -6.24 18.04
C GLY A 231 -15.95 -7.54 18.11
N GLY A 232 -15.48 -8.49 18.93
CA GLY A 232 -16.07 -9.84 18.98
C GLY A 232 -15.91 -10.59 17.66
N SER A 233 -16.94 -11.34 17.28
CA SER A 233 -16.96 -12.13 16.05
C SER A 233 -17.54 -11.39 14.84
N ALA A 234 -17.87 -10.09 14.98
CA ALA A 234 -18.51 -9.34 13.91
C ALA A 234 -17.46 -8.73 12.99
N LEU A 235 -17.55 -9.05 11.71
CA LEU A 235 -16.87 -8.36 10.62
C LEU A 235 -17.83 -7.35 9.99
N GLY A 236 -17.32 -6.27 9.50
CA GLY A 236 -18.09 -5.27 8.79
C GLY A 236 -17.21 -4.39 7.94
N ALA A 237 -17.81 -3.71 6.99
CA ALA A 237 -17.14 -2.73 6.17
C ALA A 237 -16.73 -1.49 7.00
N ARG A 238 -15.56 -0.91 6.71
CA ARG A 238 -15.06 0.28 7.41
C ARG A 238 -15.97 1.48 7.22
N ASN A 239 -16.52 1.66 6.04
CA ASN A 239 -17.34 2.81 5.63
C ASN A 239 -18.82 2.45 5.37
N GLY A 240 -19.31 1.31 5.86
CA GLY A 240 -20.70 0.92 5.74
C GLY A 240 -21.12 0.46 4.33
N GLU A 241 -22.22 0.99 3.79
CA GLU A 241 -22.82 0.51 2.54
C GLU A 241 -21.93 0.59 1.30
N SER A 242 -20.94 1.49 1.26
CA SER A 242 -20.07 1.63 0.09
C SER A 242 -19.25 0.39 -0.20
N ASP A 243 -18.84 -0.33 0.81
CA ASP A 243 -17.92 -1.47 0.69
C ASP A 243 -18.64 -2.73 0.21
N PHE A 244 -19.90 -2.91 0.58
CA PHE A 244 -20.74 -3.97 0.00
C PHE A 244 -21.01 -3.76 -1.49
N ARG A 245 -21.16 -2.53 -1.94
CA ARG A 245 -21.28 -2.22 -3.38
C ARG A 245 -20.01 -2.54 -4.13
N GLN A 246 -18.85 -2.31 -3.55
CA GLN A 246 -17.56 -2.67 -4.14
C GLN A 246 -17.44 -4.18 -4.31
N ILE A 247 -17.85 -4.97 -3.31
CA ILE A 247 -17.88 -6.44 -3.38
C ILE A 247 -18.83 -6.91 -4.49
N ILE A 248 -20.05 -6.37 -4.54
CA ILE A 248 -21.04 -6.72 -5.57
C ILE A 248 -20.49 -6.40 -6.96
N SER A 249 -20.00 -5.18 -7.16
CA SER A 249 -19.42 -4.75 -8.45
C SER A 249 -18.18 -5.56 -8.87
N TYR A 250 -17.49 -6.14 -7.92
CA TYR A 250 -16.31 -6.99 -8.20
C TYR A 250 -16.69 -8.37 -8.74
N VAL A 251 -17.85 -8.90 -8.34
CA VAL A 251 -18.30 -10.25 -8.71
C VAL A 251 -19.31 -10.27 -9.86
N GLU A 252 -19.91 -9.13 -10.24
CA GLU A 252 -20.76 -8.94 -11.40
C GLU A 252 -19.94 -8.85 -12.71
#